data_5b3252bc6b1e5d33512e8c4a3b3ca03d
#
_entry.id   5b3252bc6b1e5d33512e8c4a3b3ca03d
#
_cell.length_a   1.000
_cell.length_b   1.000
_cell.length_c   1.000
_cell.angle_alpha   90.00
_cell.angle_beta   90.00
_cell.angle_gamma   90.00
#
_symmetry.space_group_name_H-M   'P 1'
#
loop_
_entity.id
_entity.type
_entity.pdbx_description
1 polymer ?
#
loop_
_entity_poly.entity_id
_entity_poly.type
_entity_poly.pdbx_seq_one_letter_code
_entity_poly.pdbx_strand_id
1 'polypeptide(L)'
;MIKVMYGKKGIGKTKFLVDTANNFASNSTGDVIFIDYNDQLLYNLKHEVRFINASEFPIKTSSDFTGFICGLIAQDYDIKYIFIDGLTNIIKDSDDSSLEKFFNVIREFSTKYNIEFFISMSGESENMPHFIKEFVA
;
A
#
# COMPACT_ATOMS: atom_id res chain seq x y z
N MET A 1 -1.37 0.76 -12.14
CA MET A 1 -2.64 0.17 -11.67
C MET A 1 -2.71 0.19 -10.15
N ILE A 2 -3.87 0.48 -9.61
CA ILE A 2 -4.10 0.48 -8.17
C ILE A 2 -5.25 -0.50 -7.87
N LYS A 3 -5.04 -1.38 -6.89
CA LYS A 3 -6.10 -2.25 -6.38
C LYS A 3 -6.26 -2.05 -4.89
N VAL A 4 -7.49 -1.86 -4.45
CA VAL A 4 -7.83 -1.67 -3.03
C VAL A 4 -8.67 -2.84 -2.54
N MET A 5 -8.23 -3.43 -1.44
CA MET A 5 -9.00 -4.41 -0.68
C MET A 5 -9.68 -3.66 0.46
N TYR A 6 -10.98 -3.49 0.37
CA TYR A 6 -11.76 -2.74 1.36
C TYR A 6 -12.77 -3.64 2.04
N GLY A 7 -12.79 -3.62 3.35
CA GLY A 7 -13.76 -4.41 4.11
C GLY A 7 -13.42 -4.49 5.58
N LYS A 8 -14.22 -5.25 6.31
CA LYS A 8 -14.05 -5.43 7.76
C LYS A 8 -12.75 -6.16 8.06
N LYS A 9 -12.23 -5.95 9.28
CA LYS A 9 -11.11 -6.73 9.77
C LYS A 9 -11.48 -8.21 9.79
N GLY A 10 -10.50 -9.08 9.48
CA GLY A 10 -10.70 -10.52 9.55
C GLY A 10 -11.25 -11.17 8.30
N ILE A 11 -11.49 -10.44 7.23
CA ILE A 11 -11.99 -11.05 5.98
C ILE A 11 -10.87 -11.55 5.06
N GLY A 12 -9.61 -11.50 5.51
CA GLY A 12 -8.51 -12.05 4.74
C GLY A 12 -7.75 -11.07 3.86
N LYS A 13 -7.91 -9.77 4.08
CA LYS A 13 -7.20 -8.76 3.28
C LYS A 13 -5.68 -8.88 3.39
N THR A 14 -5.18 -8.98 4.62
CA THR A 14 -3.74 -9.10 4.88
C THR A 14 -3.17 -10.38 4.25
N LYS A 15 -3.87 -11.50 4.43
CA LYS A 15 -3.44 -12.77 3.85
C LYS A 15 -3.34 -12.67 2.33
N PHE A 16 -4.31 -12.04 1.69
CA PHE A 16 -4.29 -11.85 0.25
C PHE A 16 -3.08 -11.03 -0.19
N LEU A 17 -2.79 -9.94 0.51
CA LEU A 17 -1.64 -9.10 0.18
C LEU A 17 -0.32 -9.86 0.36
N VAL A 18 -0.18 -10.58 1.46
CA VAL A 18 1.04 -11.36 1.72
C VAL A 18 1.25 -12.44 0.65
N ASP A 19 0.20 -13.21 0.35
CA ASP A 19 0.29 -14.26 -0.65
C ASP A 19 0.63 -13.69 -2.03
N THR A 20 0.02 -12.56 -2.39
CA THR A 20 0.26 -11.90 -3.67
C THR A 20 1.69 -11.37 -3.76
N ALA A 21 2.17 -10.72 -2.69
CA ALA A 21 3.54 -10.19 -2.64
C ALA A 21 4.57 -11.32 -2.78
N ASN A 22 4.37 -12.42 -2.06
CA ASN A 22 5.26 -13.57 -2.13
C ASN A 22 5.26 -14.20 -3.52
N ASN A 23 4.10 -14.27 -4.16
CA ASN A 23 4.00 -14.80 -5.50
C ASN A 23 4.78 -13.93 -6.50
N PHE A 24 4.60 -12.61 -6.43
CA PHE A 24 5.32 -11.68 -7.31
C PHE A 24 6.82 -11.70 -7.05
N ALA A 25 7.24 -11.81 -5.79
CA ALA A 25 8.66 -11.89 -5.45
C ALA A 25 9.34 -13.10 -6.09
N SER A 26 8.61 -14.19 -6.27
CA SER A 26 9.15 -15.39 -6.91
C SER A 26 9.17 -15.32 -8.43
N ASN A 27 8.28 -14.54 -9.02
CA ASN A 27 8.02 -14.58 -10.46
C ASN A 27 8.29 -13.28 -11.21
N SER A 28 8.58 -12.19 -10.48
CA SER A 28 8.79 -10.88 -11.08
C SER A 28 10.29 -10.60 -11.26
N THR A 29 10.60 -9.76 -12.24
CA THR A 29 11.96 -9.26 -12.43
C THR A 29 12.19 -7.94 -11.70
N GLY A 30 11.14 -7.34 -11.11
CA GLY A 30 11.25 -6.08 -10.40
C GLY A 30 11.12 -6.25 -8.90
N ASP A 31 11.44 -5.20 -8.18
CA ASP A 31 11.40 -5.20 -6.73
C ASP A 31 9.97 -5.12 -6.20
N VAL A 32 9.74 -5.81 -5.09
CA VAL A 32 8.46 -5.84 -4.38
C VAL A 32 8.67 -5.21 -3.01
N ILE A 33 7.92 -4.15 -2.72
CA ILE A 33 7.94 -3.46 -1.44
C ILE A 33 6.65 -3.76 -0.69
N PHE A 34 6.75 -4.08 0.59
CA PHE A 34 5.58 -4.31 1.44
C PHE A 34 5.68 -3.41 2.67
N ILE A 35 4.70 -2.51 2.82
CA ILE A 35 4.66 -1.53 3.91
C ILE A 35 3.51 -1.86 4.86
N ASP A 36 3.84 -1.97 6.15
CA ASP A 36 2.85 -2.17 7.22
C ASP A 36 3.17 -1.21 8.37
N TYR A 37 2.31 -1.16 9.38
CA TYR A 37 2.48 -0.29 10.54
C TYR A 37 3.05 -1.01 11.76
N ASN A 38 3.51 -2.25 11.61
CA ASN A 38 4.19 -3.05 12.63
C ASN A 38 5.07 -4.08 11.94
N ASP A 39 5.72 -4.95 12.72
CA ASP A 39 6.64 -5.94 12.17
C ASP A 39 6.10 -7.38 12.20
N GLN A 40 4.80 -7.56 12.45
CA GLN A 40 4.22 -8.89 12.63
C GLN A 40 4.31 -9.78 11.39
N LEU A 41 4.33 -9.18 10.20
CA LEU A 41 4.35 -9.92 8.94
C LEU A 41 5.75 -10.21 8.42
N LEU A 42 6.79 -9.73 9.10
CA LEU A 42 8.17 -9.85 8.62
C LEU A 42 8.55 -11.27 8.23
N TYR A 43 8.18 -12.25 9.06
CA TYR A 43 8.53 -13.65 8.84
C TYR A 43 7.55 -14.40 7.94
N ASN A 44 6.43 -13.77 7.56
CA ASN A 44 5.48 -14.34 6.61
C ASN A 44 5.83 -14.00 5.17
N LEU A 45 6.70 -13.01 4.97
CA LEU A 45 7.13 -12.56 3.66
C LEU A 45 8.46 -13.19 3.30
N LYS A 46 8.64 -13.50 2.02
CA LYS A 46 9.92 -13.97 1.49
C LYS A 46 10.95 -12.87 1.64
N HIS A 47 12.23 -13.23 1.80
CA HIS A 47 13.28 -12.23 1.99
C HIS A 47 13.50 -11.36 0.75
N GLU A 48 13.05 -11.80 -0.42
CA GLU A 48 13.10 -11.00 -1.65
C GLU A 48 12.12 -9.82 -1.61
N VAL A 49 11.09 -9.90 -0.75
CA VAL A 49 10.19 -8.77 -0.52
C VAL A 49 10.87 -7.80 0.44
N ARG A 50 10.99 -6.55 0.05
CA ARG A 50 11.51 -5.51 0.95
C ARG A 50 10.39 -5.10 1.91
N PHE A 51 10.50 -5.53 3.15
CA PHE A 51 9.52 -5.17 4.17
C PHE A 51 9.89 -3.86 4.86
N ILE A 52 8.91 -2.98 5.03
CA ILE A 52 9.09 -1.70 5.73
C ILE A 52 8.02 -1.58 6.81
N ASN A 53 8.47 -1.36 8.04
CA ASN A 53 7.60 -1.04 9.16
C ASN A 53 7.49 0.48 9.27
N ALA A 54 6.37 1.04 8.82
CA ALA A 54 6.17 2.49 8.78
C ALA A 54 6.18 3.11 10.18
N SER A 55 5.93 2.33 11.24
CA SER A 55 5.94 2.85 12.60
C SER A 55 7.34 3.27 13.07
N GLU A 56 8.38 2.83 12.38
CA GLU A 56 9.76 3.21 12.71
C GLU A 56 10.13 4.59 12.17
N PHE A 57 9.26 5.20 11.38
CA PHE A 57 9.54 6.49 10.74
C PHE A 57 8.48 7.52 11.15
N PRO A 58 8.81 8.83 11.09
CA PRO A 58 7.85 9.86 11.49
C PRO A 58 6.79 10.13 10.40
N ILE A 59 6.03 9.10 10.07
CA ILE A 59 4.94 9.18 9.09
C ILE A 59 3.63 9.29 9.86
N LYS A 60 2.96 10.45 9.76
CA LYS A 60 1.69 10.69 10.46
C LYS A 60 0.57 11.08 9.52
N THR A 61 0.87 11.86 8.50
CA THR A 61 -0.13 12.38 7.57
C THR A 61 0.00 11.71 6.21
N SER A 62 -1.04 11.88 5.38
CA SER A 62 -0.99 11.41 4.00
C SER A 62 0.13 12.09 3.21
N SER A 63 0.41 13.37 3.50
CA SER A 63 1.55 14.07 2.88
C SER A 63 2.89 13.46 3.28
N ASP A 64 3.06 13.13 4.57
CA ASP A 64 4.27 12.44 5.03
C ASP A 64 4.47 11.14 4.27
N PHE A 65 3.40 10.37 4.14
CA PHE A 65 3.46 9.06 3.48
C PHE A 65 3.73 9.21 1.98
N THR A 66 3.12 10.19 1.34
CA THR A 66 3.40 10.48 -0.07
C THR A 66 4.88 10.79 -0.28
N GLY A 67 5.47 11.62 0.58
CA GLY A 67 6.90 11.94 0.51
C GLY A 67 7.77 10.71 0.73
N PHE A 68 7.38 9.85 1.65
CA PHE A 68 8.10 8.60 1.92
C PHE A 68 8.12 7.70 0.68
N ILE A 69 6.97 7.55 0.04
CA ILE A 69 6.85 6.76 -1.21
C ILE A 69 7.68 7.40 -2.33
N CYS A 70 7.66 8.73 -2.44
CA CYS A 70 8.52 9.44 -3.38
C CYS A 70 9.99 9.07 -3.20
N GLY A 71 10.45 9.05 -1.95
CA GLY A 71 11.83 8.71 -1.64
C GLY A 71 12.17 7.27 -2.04
N LEU A 72 11.26 6.34 -1.80
CA LEU A 72 11.45 4.95 -2.23
C LEU A 72 11.61 4.84 -3.73
N ILE A 73 10.74 5.50 -4.48
CA ILE A 73 10.76 5.47 -5.94
C ILE A 73 12.01 6.17 -6.48
N ALA A 74 12.39 7.29 -5.86
CA ALA A 74 13.54 8.08 -6.32
C ALA A 74 14.85 7.31 -6.21
N GLN A 75 14.99 6.43 -5.23
CA GLN A 75 16.25 5.70 -5.01
C GLN A 75 16.26 4.31 -5.65
N ASP A 76 15.14 3.81 -6.14
CA ASP A 76 15.06 2.45 -6.70
C ASP A 76 14.17 2.44 -7.95
N TYR A 77 14.79 2.43 -9.12
CA TYR A 77 14.06 2.41 -10.40
C TYR A 77 13.47 1.05 -10.73
N ASP A 78 13.82 0.01 -9.99
CA ASP A 78 13.37 -1.35 -10.28
C ASP A 78 12.10 -1.75 -9.54
N ILE A 79 11.51 -0.85 -8.76
CA ILE A 79 10.27 -1.14 -8.05
C ILE A 79 9.13 -1.39 -9.04
N LYS A 80 8.50 -2.55 -8.92
CA LYS A 80 7.34 -2.95 -9.73
C LYS A 80 6.06 -2.96 -8.94
N TYR A 81 6.12 -3.31 -7.66
CA TYR A 81 4.95 -3.52 -6.82
C TYR A 81 5.15 -2.89 -5.46
N ILE A 82 4.16 -2.14 -5.00
CA ILE A 82 4.13 -1.60 -3.65
C ILE A 82 2.84 -2.07 -2.99
N PHE A 83 2.99 -2.80 -1.88
CA PHE A 83 1.89 -3.26 -1.06
C PHE A 83 1.80 -2.38 0.19
N ILE A 84 0.60 -1.95 0.53
CA ILE A 84 0.35 -1.13 1.72
C ILE A 84 -0.76 -1.79 2.51
N ASP A 85 -0.42 -2.36 3.67
CA ASP A 85 -1.38 -3.05 4.52
C ASP A 85 -1.85 -2.12 5.63
N GLY A 86 -3.16 -1.87 5.67
CA GLY A 86 -3.75 -1.02 6.68
C GLY A 86 -3.43 0.46 6.50
N LEU A 87 -3.76 1.03 5.35
CA LEU A 87 -3.47 2.43 5.04
C LEU A 87 -3.88 3.39 6.17
N THR A 88 -5.07 3.21 6.72
CA THR A 88 -5.60 4.11 7.75
C THR A 88 -4.93 3.91 9.12
N ASN A 89 -4.12 2.88 9.29
CA ASN A 89 -3.26 2.73 10.47
C ASN A 89 -1.97 3.53 10.31
N ILE A 90 -1.55 3.77 9.08
CA ILE A 90 -0.29 4.47 8.78
C ILE A 90 -0.51 5.98 8.82
N ILE A 91 -1.60 6.47 8.19
CA ILE A 91 -1.90 7.89 8.11
C ILE A 91 -3.04 8.26 9.07
N LYS A 92 -2.94 9.43 9.69
CA LYS A 92 -3.94 9.90 10.67
C LYS A 92 -5.03 10.76 10.04
N ASP A 93 -4.73 11.47 8.95
CA ASP A 93 -5.69 12.28 8.21
C ASP A 93 -6.38 11.41 7.16
N SER A 94 -7.39 10.65 7.59
CA SER A 94 -8.10 9.72 6.72
C SER A 94 -9.47 10.24 6.30
N ASP A 95 -9.68 11.56 6.35
CA ASP A 95 -10.88 12.19 5.79
C ASP A 95 -10.89 12.04 4.27
N ASP A 96 -12.06 12.13 3.67
CA ASP A 96 -12.23 11.86 2.24
C ASP A 96 -11.35 12.77 1.38
N SER A 97 -11.22 14.05 1.73
CA SER A 97 -10.39 14.98 0.97
C SER A 97 -8.92 14.59 0.97
N SER A 98 -8.38 14.26 2.13
CA SER A 98 -6.97 13.85 2.26
C SER A 98 -6.70 12.54 1.57
N LEU A 99 -7.61 11.57 1.70
CA LEU A 99 -7.49 10.27 1.03
C LEU A 99 -7.57 10.44 -0.49
N GLU A 100 -8.46 11.28 -0.98
CA GLU A 100 -8.58 11.50 -2.42
C GLU A 100 -7.30 12.09 -3.01
N LYS A 101 -6.71 13.07 -2.32
CA LYS A 101 -5.42 13.63 -2.73
C LYS A 101 -4.33 12.56 -2.76
N PHE A 102 -4.29 11.74 -1.73
CA PHE A 102 -3.31 10.65 -1.65
C PHE A 102 -3.46 9.70 -2.84
N PHE A 103 -4.68 9.25 -3.13
CA PHE A 103 -4.92 8.32 -4.24
C PHE A 103 -4.62 8.96 -5.59
N ASN A 104 -4.87 10.26 -5.75
CA ASN A 104 -4.52 10.95 -6.99
C ASN A 104 -3.01 10.95 -7.23
N VAL A 105 -2.22 11.18 -6.19
CA VAL A 105 -0.76 11.15 -6.31
C VAL A 105 -0.26 9.74 -6.60
N ILE A 106 -0.80 8.74 -5.90
CA ILE A 106 -0.44 7.34 -6.12
C ILE A 106 -0.77 6.90 -7.53
N ARG A 107 -1.90 7.37 -8.07
CA ARG A 107 -2.27 7.09 -9.47
C ARG A 107 -1.24 7.66 -10.44
N GLU A 108 -0.77 8.88 -10.20
CA GLU A 108 0.28 9.48 -11.01
C GLU A 108 1.57 8.66 -10.96
N PHE A 109 1.97 8.22 -9.76
CA PHE A 109 3.15 7.38 -9.60
C PHE A 109 2.99 6.05 -10.32
N SER A 110 1.83 5.42 -10.21
CA SER A 110 1.55 4.16 -10.88
C SER A 110 1.72 4.28 -12.39
N THR A 111 1.18 5.34 -12.97
CA THR A 111 1.26 5.57 -14.42
C THR A 111 2.67 5.95 -14.84
N LYS A 112 3.29 6.91 -14.15
CA LYS A 112 4.57 7.46 -14.55
C LYS A 112 5.72 6.46 -14.41
N TYR A 113 5.70 5.68 -13.33
CA TYR A 113 6.80 4.76 -13.01
C TYR A 113 6.46 3.29 -13.27
N ASN A 114 5.26 3.03 -13.78
CA ASN A 114 4.78 1.68 -14.08
C ASN A 114 4.83 0.78 -12.85
N ILE A 115 4.29 1.26 -11.74
CA ILE A 115 4.22 0.55 -10.47
C ILE A 115 2.79 0.16 -10.19
N GLU A 116 2.57 -1.09 -9.76
CA GLU A 116 1.26 -1.53 -9.30
C GLU A 116 1.18 -1.41 -7.78
N PHE A 117 0.10 -0.81 -7.30
CA PHE A 117 -0.14 -0.62 -5.88
C PHE A 117 -1.27 -1.52 -5.42
N PHE A 118 -1.05 -2.22 -4.31
CA PHE A 118 -2.05 -3.05 -3.65
C PHE A 118 -2.23 -2.51 -2.23
N ILE A 119 -3.43 -2.03 -1.92
CA ILE A 119 -3.68 -1.31 -0.67
C ILE A 119 -4.85 -1.95 0.07
N SER A 120 -4.69 -2.24 1.36
CA SER A 120 -5.81 -2.66 2.17
C SER A 120 -6.30 -1.53 3.06
N MET A 121 -7.61 -1.46 3.22
CA MET A 121 -8.28 -0.51 4.10
C MET A 121 -9.40 -1.22 4.82
N SER A 122 -9.55 -0.95 6.12
CA SER A 122 -10.64 -1.51 6.92
C SER A 122 -11.79 -0.51 7.04
N GLY A 123 -13.01 -1.01 6.89
CA GLY A 123 -14.20 -0.19 7.03
C GLY A 123 -15.46 -0.96 6.63
N GLU A 124 -16.61 -0.36 6.91
CA GLU A 124 -17.88 -0.90 6.46
C GLU A 124 -18.12 -0.49 5.01
N SER A 125 -18.74 -1.38 4.23
CA SER A 125 -18.97 -1.11 2.80
C SER A 125 -19.80 0.15 2.56
N GLU A 126 -20.74 0.45 3.44
CA GLU A 126 -21.57 1.65 3.34
C GLU A 126 -20.81 2.93 3.60
N ASN A 127 -19.66 2.86 4.27
CA ASN A 127 -18.81 4.00 4.59
C ASN A 127 -17.64 4.16 3.61
N MET A 128 -17.58 3.33 2.58
CA MET A 128 -16.52 3.40 1.60
C MET A 128 -16.58 4.75 0.86
N PRO A 129 -15.48 5.52 0.84
CA PRO A 129 -15.45 6.75 0.06
C PRO A 129 -15.76 6.48 -1.41
N HIS A 130 -16.52 7.36 -2.02
CA HIS A 130 -16.99 7.16 -3.39
C HIS A 130 -15.84 6.96 -4.39
N PHE A 131 -14.78 7.76 -4.26
CA PHE A 131 -13.65 7.70 -5.19
C PHE A 131 -12.85 6.40 -5.07
N ILE A 132 -12.97 5.66 -3.97
CA ILE A 132 -12.28 4.38 -3.77
C ILE A 132 -12.89 3.28 -4.65
N LYS A 133 -14.17 3.40 -4.98
CA LYS A 133 -14.90 2.33 -5.67
C LYS A 133 -14.26 1.90 -6.98
N GLU A 134 -13.66 2.81 -7.71
CA GLU A 134 -13.00 2.48 -8.98
C GLU A 134 -11.76 1.59 -8.78
N PHE A 135 -11.18 1.59 -7.58
CA PHE A 135 -9.97 0.81 -7.29
C PHE A 135 -10.26 -0.51 -6.60
N VAL A 136 -11.47 -0.74 -6.14
CA VAL A 136 -11.80 -1.95 -5.38
C VAL A 136 -11.72 -3.17 -6.27
N ALA A 137 -10.99 -4.17 -5.79
CA ALA A 137 -10.79 -5.41 -6.53
C ALA A 137 -11.99 -6.35 -6.38
#